data_f49987e79588fe5bddd8aa6576f53bf0
#
_entry.id   f49987e79588fe5bddd8aa6576f53bf0
#
_cell.length_a   1.000
_cell.length_b   1.000
_cell.length_c   1.000
_cell.angle_alpha   90.00
_cell.angle_beta   90.00
_cell.angle_gamma   90.00
#
_symmetry.space_group_name_H-M   'P 1'
#
loop_
_entity.id
_entity.type
_entity.pdbx_description
1 polymer ?
#
loop_
_entity_poly.entity_id
_entity_poly.type
_entity_poly.pdbx_seq_one_letter_code
_entity_poly.pdbx_strand_id
1 'polypeptide(L)'
;MWYEPAENIVYERGGWAYNDDSYSLWSFQPDGQGGAVWQPATSNSIAEQYTSTFGSAFTASDANFYSLGGEISGTGTSVQGLLTYDFATSVWSNVSSGGASPNGYSVLSEAVFMPNFGNAGLLAILGGDSPYNQSYYYEQGVSLVDLSNITIYDPDSGTWYHQTATGSVPPPRSEFCAVGSAPADNGTYEM
;
A
#
# COMPACT_ATOMS: atom_id res chain seq x y z
N MET A 1 8.84 -0.26 -2.87
CA MET A 1 9.22 -0.69 -4.24
C MET A 1 8.16 -1.63 -4.78
N TRP A 2 7.88 -1.58 -6.07
CA TRP A 2 7.01 -2.55 -6.76
C TRP A 2 7.55 -2.86 -8.14
N TYR A 3 7.09 -3.96 -8.71
CA TYR A 3 7.48 -4.43 -10.03
C TYR A 3 6.31 -4.33 -11.00
N GLU A 4 6.55 -3.78 -12.17
CA GLU A 4 5.65 -3.75 -13.31
C GLU A 4 6.06 -4.82 -14.33
N PRO A 5 5.29 -5.89 -14.48
CA PRO A 5 5.71 -7.02 -15.32
C PRO A 5 5.72 -6.72 -16.82
N ALA A 6 4.82 -5.87 -17.30
CA ALA A 6 4.66 -5.60 -18.73
C ALA A 6 5.91 -4.95 -19.35
N GLU A 7 6.50 -3.99 -18.65
CA GLU A 7 7.68 -3.25 -19.11
C GLU A 7 8.98 -3.72 -18.43
N ASN A 8 8.90 -4.70 -17.52
CA ASN A 8 10.04 -5.20 -16.74
C ASN A 8 10.75 -4.06 -15.97
N ILE A 9 9.96 -3.23 -15.29
CA ILE A 9 10.45 -2.09 -14.53
C ILE A 9 10.19 -2.30 -13.04
N VAL A 10 11.19 -1.98 -12.22
CA VAL A 10 11.01 -1.83 -10.77
C VAL A 10 10.91 -0.35 -10.45
N TYR A 11 9.88 0.02 -9.71
CA TYR A 11 9.71 1.37 -9.20
C TYR A 11 10.04 1.44 -7.72
N GLU A 12 10.54 2.59 -7.31
CA GLU A 12 10.80 2.93 -5.93
C GLU A 12 10.17 4.29 -5.62
N ARG A 13 9.47 4.36 -4.51
CA ARG A 13 8.84 5.58 -4.02
C ARG A 13 8.80 5.58 -2.49
N GLY A 14 9.00 6.75 -1.92
CA GLY A 14 8.92 6.96 -0.47
C GLY A 14 10.14 6.44 0.28
N GLY A 15 9.93 6.16 1.54
CA GLY A 15 10.97 5.78 2.48
C GLY A 15 11.35 6.92 3.44
N TRP A 16 12.17 6.60 4.43
CA TRP A 16 12.69 7.59 5.36
C TRP A 16 13.90 8.28 4.74
N ALA A 17 13.79 9.57 4.44
CA ALA A 17 14.89 10.39 3.96
C ALA A 17 15.51 11.18 5.12
N TYR A 18 16.81 11.07 5.28
CA TYR A 18 17.56 11.82 6.31
C TYR A 18 17.84 13.27 5.91
N ASN A 19 17.86 13.56 4.64
CA ASN A 19 18.03 14.90 4.07
C ASN A 19 16.89 15.20 3.10
N ASP A 20 16.52 16.45 3.04
CA ASP A 20 15.35 17.06 2.40
C ASP A 20 15.29 16.93 0.85
N ASP A 21 15.92 15.93 0.30
CA ASP A 21 15.86 15.67 -1.14
C ASP A 21 14.49 15.07 -1.47
N SER A 22 13.72 15.82 -2.22
CA SER A 22 12.43 15.43 -2.76
C SER A 22 12.55 14.11 -3.52
N TYR A 23 12.26 13.01 -2.86
CA TYR A 23 12.22 11.69 -3.48
C TYR A 23 10.99 11.58 -4.38
N SER A 24 11.20 11.97 -5.60
CA SER A 24 10.33 11.64 -6.69
C SER A 24 10.28 10.12 -6.88
N LEU A 25 9.35 9.68 -7.68
CA LEU A 25 9.30 8.31 -8.17
C LEU A 25 10.57 7.99 -8.96
N TRP A 26 11.20 6.87 -8.65
CA TRP A 26 12.34 6.35 -9.39
C TRP A 26 11.96 5.06 -10.10
N SER A 27 12.55 4.82 -11.24
CA SER A 27 12.44 3.56 -11.98
C SER A 27 13.80 2.91 -12.18
N PHE A 28 13.81 1.60 -12.17
CA PHE A 28 14.96 0.77 -12.40
C PHE A 28 14.59 -0.28 -13.44
N GLN A 29 15.19 -0.22 -14.60
CA GLN A 29 14.96 -1.20 -15.67
C GLN A 29 16.18 -2.08 -15.85
N PRO A 30 16.08 -3.40 -15.56
CA PRO A 30 17.17 -4.34 -15.80
C PRO A 30 17.54 -4.41 -17.30
N ASP A 31 18.83 -4.43 -17.61
CA ASP A 31 19.35 -4.51 -18.97
C ASP A 31 19.53 -5.95 -19.50
N GLY A 32 19.20 -6.96 -18.67
CA GLY A 32 19.37 -8.38 -18.97
C GLY A 32 20.83 -8.83 -18.99
N GLN A 33 21.79 -7.97 -18.65
CA GLN A 33 23.22 -8.29 -18.61
C GLN A 33 23.79 -8.25 -17.18
N GLY A 34 22.90 -8.14 -16.19
CA GLY A 34 23.25 -7.99 -14.78
C GLY A 34 23.49 -6.56 -14.35
N GLY A 35 23.18 -5.58 -15.21
CA GLY A 35 23.18 -4.16 -14.93
C GLY A 35 21.81 -3.54 -15.04
N ALA A 36 21.69 -2.33 -14.54
CA ALA A 36 20.56 -1.43 -14.75
C ALA A 36 20.91 -0.01 -14.27
N VAL A 37 20.06 0.94 -14.59
CA VAL A 37 20.23 2.33 -14.20
C VAL A 37 18.97 2.84 -13.53
N TRP A 38 19.11 3.49 -12.39
CA TRP A 38 18.04 4.25 -11.77
C TRP A 38 17.80 5.54 -12.53
N GLN A 39 16.54 5.81 -12.81
CA GLN A 39 16.11 7.02 -13.50
C GLN A 39 14.93 7.65 -12.75
N PRO A 40 14.86 9.00 -12.70
CA PRO A 40 13.63 9.65 -12.25
C PRO A 40 12.48 9.26 -13.16
N ALA A 41 11.39 8.80 -12.58
CA ALA A 41 10.16 8.49 -13.30
C ALA A 41 9.19 9.68 -13.23
N THR A 42 8.26 9.74 -14.17
CA THR A 42 7.27 10.81 -14.23
C THR A 42 6.32 10.72 -13.03
N SER A 43 6.19 11.84 -12.30
CA SER A 43 5.21 11.99 -11.25
C SER A 43 4.20 13.09 -11.61
N ASN A 44 3.06 13.09 -10.95
CA ASN A 44 2.09 14.18 -11.03
C ASN A 44 1.93 14.86 -9.66
N SER A 45 1.12 15.90 -9.59
CA SER A 45 0.88 16.67 -8.34
C SER A 45 0.42 15.81 -7.15
N ILE A 46 -0.26 14.70 -7.38
CA ILE A 46 -0.68 13.76 -6.33
C ILE A 46 0.54 13.01 -5.79
N ALA A 47 1.37 12.46 -6.68
CA ALA A 47 2.58 11.77 -6.26
C ALA A 47 3.56 12.72 -5.56
N GLU A 48 3.68 13.95 -6.04
CA GLU A 48 4.54 15.00 -5.45
C GLU A 48 4.08 15.41 -4.04
N GLN A 49 2.80 15.44 -3.79
CA GLN A 49 2.25 15.76 -2.46
C GLN A 49 2.65 14.74 -1.38
N TYR A 50 2.93 13.50 -1.78
CA TYR A 50 3.18 12.37 -0.87
C TYR A 50 4.51 11.67 -1.15
N THR A 51 5.54 12.40 -1.57
CA THR A 51 6.81 11.84 -2.05
C THR A 51 7.59 11.06 -1.00
N SER A 52 7.61 11.53 0.24
CA SER A 52 8.41 10.95 1.33
C SER A 52 7.54 10.14 2.29
N THR A 53 6.64 9.30 1.77
CA THR A 53 5.76 8.49 2.61
C THR A 53 6.48 7.22 3.07
N PHE A 54 6.38 6.88 4.35
CA PHE A 54 6.82 5.60 4.91
C PHE A 54 5.70 4.92 5.69
N GLY A 55 5.84 3.61 5.93
CA GLY A 55 4.86 2.83 6.70
C GLY A 55 3.49 2.69 6.03
N SER A 56 3.38 2.92 4.72
CA SER A 56 2.16 2.63 3.97
C SER A 56 2.02 1.13 3.72
N ALA A 57 0.79 0.62 3.78
CA ALA A 57 0.47 -0.70 3.25
C ALA A 57 0.48 -0.64 1.73
N PHE A 58 1.29 -1.45 1.06
CA PHE A 58 1.38 -1.39 -0.40
C PHE A 58 1.40 -2.77 -1.05
N THR A 59 0.84 -2.82 -2.25
CA THR A 59 0.85 -4.00 -3.10
C THR A 59 0.68 -3.60 -4.57
N ALA A 60 0.84 -4.53 -5.48
CA ALA A 60 0.61 -4.30 -6.89
C ALA A 60 -0.17 -5.46 -7.53
N SER A 61 -0.98 -5.13 -8.52
CA SER A 61 -1.51 -6.06 -9.51
C SER A 61 -0.68 -5.98 -10.80
N ASP A 62 -1.08 -6.71 -11.82
CA ASP A 62 -0.46 -6.57 -13.16
C ASP A 62 -0.74 -5.22 -13.83
N ALA A 63 -1.77 -4.48 -13.37
CA ALA A 63 -2.20 -3.23 -13.98
C ALA A 63 -1.95 -2.00 -13.11
N ASN A 64 -1.91 -2.14 -11.80
CA ASN A 64 -1.85 -1.01 -10.88
C ASN A 64 -0.96 -1.28 -9.67
N PHE A 65 -0.32 -0.22 -9.18
CA PHE A 65 0.23 -0.17 -7.83
C PHE A 65 -0.76 0.50 -6.89
N TYR A 66 -0.79 0.06 -5.64
CA TYR A 66 -1.66 0.55 -4.57
C TYR A 66 -0.84 0.86 -3.32
N SER A 67 -1.11 1.99 -2.68
CA SER A 67 -0.46 2.39 -1.44
C SER A 67 -1.47 3.05 -0.50
N LEU A 68 -1.81 2.39 0.59
CA LEU A 68 -2.76 2.88 1.58
C LEU A 68 -2.04 3.52 2.76
N GLY A 69 -2.42 4.74 3.10
CA GLY A 69 -1.97 5.41 4.31
C GLY A 69 -0.47 5.67 4.35
N GLY A 70 0.13 5.42 5.49
CA GLY A 70 1.50 5.79 5.81
C GLY A 70 1.61 7.19 6.39
N GLU A 71 2.84 7.64 6.60
CA GLU A 71 3.16 8.93 7.17
C GLU A 71 4.11 9.71 6.25
N ILE A 72 3.89 11.02 6.13
CA ILE A 72 4.80 11.89 5.40
C ILE A 72 6.02 12.16 6.28
N SER A 73 7.19 11.75 5.81
CA SER A 73 8.46 11.89 6.53
C SER A 73 8.72 13.32 6.99
N GLY A 74 9.15 13.46 8.23
CA GLY A 74 9.49 14.75 8.84
C GLY A 74 8.30 15.60 9.27
N THR A 75 7.07 15.23 8.95
CA THR A 75 5.87 16.01 9.35
C THR A 75 5.03 15.33 10.42
N GLY A 76 5.14 14.00 10.56
CA GLY A 76 4.26 13.20 11.40
C GLY A 76 2.80 13.16 10.91
N THR A 77 2.56 13.57 9.67
CA THR A 77 1.22 13.65 9.10
C THR A 77 0.87 12.37 8.38
N SER A 78 -0.20 11.70 8.80
CA SER A 78 -0.69 10.50 8.13
C SER A 78 -1.31 10.82 6.77
N VAL A 79 -1.02 10.00 5.78
CA VAL A 79 -1.59 10.10 4.44
C VAL A 79 -3.03 9.61 4.47
N GLN A 80 -3.92 10.39 3.88
CA GLN A 80 -5.32 10.00 3.66
C GLN A 80 -5.50 9.38 2.29
N GLY A 81 -6.25 8.28 2.23
CA GLY A 81 -6.65 7.66 0.98
C GLY A 81 -5.78 6.50 0.56
N LEU A 82 -6.23 5.86 -0.52
CA LEU A 82 -5.53 4.84 -1.26
C LEU A 82 -4.95 5.49 -2.51
N LEU A 83 -3.65 5.66 -2.54
CA LEU A 83 -2.95 6.10 -3.74
C LEU A 83 -2.89 4.93 -4.73
N THR A 84 -3.22 5.20 -5.97
CA THR A 84 -3.13 4.22 -7.06
C THR A 84 -2.27 4.78 -8.17
N TYR A 85 -1.48 3.91 -8.81
CA TYR A 85 -0.72 4.24 -10.01
C TYR A 85 -1.09 3.24 -11.11
N ASP A 86 -1.67 3.73 -12.18
CA ASP A 86 -2.06 2.93 -13.35
C ASP A 86 -0.86 2.81 -14.29
N PHE A 87 -0.43 1.58 -14.57
CA PHE A 87 0.77 1.31 -15.35
C PHE A 87 0.58 1.68 -16.84
N ALA A 88 -0.60 1.48 -17.39
CA ALA A 88 -0.84 1.73 -18.80
C ALA A 88 -0.86 3.23 -19.14
N THR A 89 -1.35 4.05 -18.21
CA THR A 89 -1.50 5.50 -18.42
C THR A 89 -0.46 6.34 -17.69
N SER A 90 0.31 5.73 -16.77
CA SER A 90 1.26 6.42 -15.88
C SER A 90 0.59 7.52 -15.03
N VAL A 91 -0.67 7.29 -14.64
CA VAL A 91 -1.47 8.27 -13.89
C VAL A 91 -1.61 7.85 -12.44
N TRP A 92 -1.32 8.79 -11.54
CA TRP A 92 -1.63 8.68 -10.12
C TRP A 92 -3.03 9.19 -9.82
N SER A 93 -3.72 8.49 -8.96
CA SER A 93 -4.98 8.94 -8.36
C SER A 93 -5.00 8.66 -6.85
N ASN A 94 -5.92 9.32 -6.14
CA ASN A 94 -6.15 9.11 -4.73
C ASN A 94 -7.63 8.79 -4.51
N VAL A 95 -7.90 7.59 -4.06
CA VAL A 95 -9.25 7.11 -3.75
C VAL A 95 -9.49 7.26 -2.25
N SER A 96 -10.68 7.71 -1.88
CA SER A 96 -11.05 7.82 -0.47
C SER A 96 -10.87 6.49 0.26
N SER A 97 -10.18 6.54 1.39
CA SER A 97 -10.01 5.38 2.28
C SER A 97 -11.20 5.11 3.21
N GLY A 98 -12.34 5.72 2.96
CA GLY A 98 -13.52 5.81 3.82
C GLY A 98 -13.98 4.53 4.53
N GLY A 99 -13.22 4.03 5.47
CA GLY A 99 -13.47 2.82 6.22
C GLY A 99 -12.28 1.84 6.24
N ALA A 100 -11.15 2.22 5.64
CA ALA A 100 -9.96 1.36 5.59
C ALA A 100 -9.35 1.06 6.98
N SER A 101 -9.61 1.91 7.96
CA SER A 101 -9.21 1.68 9.35
C SER A 101 -10.22 2.34 10.30
N PRO A 102 -10.27 1.93 11.59
CA PRO A 102 -11.23 2.44 12.55
C PRO A 102 -11.25 3.97 12.70
N ASN A 103 -10.09 4.61 12.57
CA ASN A 103 -9.96 6.07 12.72
C ASN A 103 -9.77 6.80 11.36
N GLY A 104 -9.87 6.08 10.23
CA GLY A 104 -9.70 6.64 8.88
C GLY A 104 -8.24 6.82 8.44
N TYR A 105 -7.27 6.48 9.29
CA TYR A 105 -5.83 6.53 9.00
C TYR A 105 -5.22 5.15 9.22
N SER A 106 -4.26 4.78 8.39
CA SER A 106 -3.55 3.51 8.47
C SER A 106 -2.06 3.75 8.30
N VAL A 107 -1.27 3.22 9.23
CA VAL A 107 0.20 3.29 9.21
C VAL A 107 0.76 1.93 9.62
N LEU A 108 1.86 1.50 9.01
CA LEU A 108 2.55 0.24 9.32
C LEU A 108 1.66 -1.01 9.20
N SER A 109 0.67 -0.93 8.32
CA SER A 109 -0.19 -2.05 7.91
C SER A 109 0.45 -2.78 6.73
N GLU A 110 -0.06 -3.98 6.44
CA GLU A 110 0.33 -4.71 5.24
C GLU A 110 -0.83 -4.85 4.25
N ALA A 111 -0.52 -4.88 2.97
CA ALA A 111 -1.48 -5.09 1.90
C ALA A 111 -1.10 -6.29 1.04
N VAL A 112 -2.06 -7.15 0.76
CA VAL A 112 -1.88 -8.32 -0.10
C VAL A 112 -2.88 -8.25 -1.24
N PHE A 113 -2.40 -8.38 -2.47
CA PHE A 113 -3.26 -8.49 -3.65
C PHE A 113 -3.67 -9.95 -3.87
N MET A 114 -4.97 -10.17 -4.06
CA MET A 114 -5.61 -11.48 -4.27
C MET A 114 -6.18 -11.54 -5.70
N PRO A 115 -5.41 -11.99 -6.69
CA PRO A 115 -5.78 -11.87 -8.11
C PRO A 115 -7.00 -12.70 -8.52
N ASN A 116 -7.29 -13.79 -7.80
CA ASN A 116 -8.35 -14.74 -8.16
C ASN A 116 -9.74 -14.39 -7.59
N PHE A 117 -9.87 -13.25 -6.92
CA PHE A 117 -11.13 -12.83 -6.30
C PHE A 117 -11.63 -11.53 -6.94
N GLY A 118 -12.96 -11.44 -7.15
CA GLY A 118 -13.55 -10.30 -7.86
C GLY A 118 -13.19 -10.29 -9.36
N ASN A 119 -13.54 -9.20 -10.05
CA ASN A 119 -13.26 -9.05 -11.49
C ASN A 119 -11.84 -8.53 -11.77
N ALA A 120 -11.31 -7.70 -10.88
CA ALA A 120 -10.00 -7.08 -11.01
C ALA A 120 -9.02 -7.47 -9.89
N GLY A 121 -9.29 -8.56 -9.18
CA GLY A 121 -8.61 -8.90 -7.93
C GLY A 121 -9.15 -8.09 -6.75
N LEU A 122 -8.74 -8.45 -5.55
CA LEU A 122 -9.08 -7.74 -4.32
C LEU A 122 -7.79 -7.40 -3.56
N LEU A 123 -7.82 -6.32 -2.78
CA LEU A 123 -6.75 -6.00 -1.84
C LEU A 123 -7.21 -6.35 -0.42
N ALA A 124 -6.46 -7.18 0.29
CA ALA A 124 -6.64 -7.39 1.72
C ALA A 124 -5.65 -6.51 2.50
N ILE A 125 -6.17 -5.75 3.46
CA ILE A 125 -5.39 -4.88 4.34
C ILE A 125 -5.43 -5.48 5.74
N LEU A 126 -4.25 -5.65 6.33
CA LEU A 126 -4.05 -6.39 7.57
C LEU A 126 -3.32 -5.54 8.61
N GLY A 127 -3.80 -5.57 9.85
CA GLY A 127 -3.12 -5.01 11.01
C GLY A 127 -2.71 -3.55 10.88
N GLY A 128 -1.58 -3.21 11.47
CA GLY A 128 -1.04 -1.86 11.50
C GLY A 128 -1.57 -1.01 12.63
N ASP A 129 -1.22 0.26 12.58
CA ASP A 129 -1.65 1.29 13.51
C ASP A 129 -2.76 2.14 12.89
N SER A 130 -3.76 2.49 13.69
CA SER A 130 -4.81 3.43 13.34
C SER A 130 -4.69 4.66 14.24
N PRO A 131 -3.99 5.71 13.81
CA PRO A 131 -3.88 6.95 14.57
C PRO A 131 -5.24 7.60 14.81
N TYR A 132 -5.46 8.21 15.97
CA TYR A 132 -6.74 8.88 16.31
C TYR A 132 -6.98 10.19 15.54
N ASN A 133 -5.91 10.75 15.00
CA ASN A 133 -5.99 11.96 14.16
C ASN A 133 -4.93 11.91 13.05
N GLN A 134 -4.85 12.93 12.25
CA GLN A 134 -3.89 13.02 11.16
C GLN A 134 -2.41 13.03 11.62
N SER A 135 -2.13 13.26 12.89
CA SER A 135 -0.78 13.24 13.45
C SER A 135 -0.48 11.87 14.05
N TYR A 136 0.56 11.23 13.55
CA TYR A 136 1.04 9.93 14.05
C TYR A 136 1.92 10.06 15.31
N TYR A 137 2.34 11.27 15.69
CA TYR A 137 3.24 11.44 16.82
C TYR A 137 2.70 10.84 18.12
N TYR A 138 3.54 10.13 18.82
CA TYR A 138 3.38 9.26 20.00
C TYR A 138 2.59 9.83 21.17
N GLU A 139 2.31 11.12 21.19
CA GLU A 139 1.65 11.77 22.33
C GLU A 139 0.10 11.64 22.35
N GLN A 140 -0.49 11.19 21.24
CA GLN A 140 -1.97 11.14 21.11
C GLN A 140 -2.56 9.74 21.15
N GLY A 141 -1.70 8.71 21.22
CA GLY A 141 -2.10 7.32 21.20
C GLY A 141 -2.40 6.78 19.79
N VAL A 142 -1.97 5.58 19.55
CA VAL A 142 -2.32 4.78 18.38
C VAL A 142 -3.09 3.56 18.84
N SER A 143 -3.98 3.07 18.01
CA SER A 143 -4.71 1.84 18.25
C SER A 143 -4.24 0.80 17.23
N LEU A 144 -3.68 -0.30 17.71
CA LEU A 144 -3.39 -1.44 16.84
C LEU A 144 -4.70 -1.97 16.24
N VAL A 145 -4.70 -2.19 14.95
CA VAL A 145 -5.84 -2.79 14.24
C VAL A 145 -5.89 -4.28 14.56
N ASP A 146 -7.06 -4.73 15.04
CA ASP A 146 -7.29 -6.14 15.36
C ASP A 146 -7.28 -6.97 14.06
N LEU A 147 -6.46 -8.02 14.03
CA LEU A 147 -6.38 -8.94 12.89
C LEU A 147 -7.64 -9.80 12.70
N SER A 148 -8.60 -9.73 13.62
CA SER A 148 -9.95 -10.25 13.37
C SER A 148 -10.75 -9.42 12.36
N ASN A 149 -10.34 -8.18 12.09
CA ASN A 149 -10.95 -7.30 11.09
C ASN A 149 -10.04 -7.20 9.87
N ILE A 150 -10.42 -7.89 8.81
CA ILE A 150 -9.76 -7.79 7.51
C ILE A 150 -10.50 -6.75 6.69
N THR A 151 -9.80 -5.70 6.32
CA THR A 151 -10.33 -4.70 5.38
C THR A 151 -10.02 -5.12 3.96
N ILE A 152 -11.03 -5.10 3.10
CA ILE A 152 -10.91 -5.52 1.70
C ILE A 152 -11.31 -4.34 0.81
N TYR A 153 -10.50 -4.06 -0.20
CA TYR A 153 -10.82 -3.11 -1.25
C TYR A 153 -11.02 -3.84 -2.58
N ASP A 154 -12.11 -3.52 -3.25
CA ASP A 154 -12.40 -3.99 -4.60
C ASP A 154 -12.10 -2.86 -5.61
N PRO A 155 -11.04 -2.98 -6.42
CA PRO A 155 -10.68 -1.97 -7.38
C PRO A 155 -11.68 -1.78 -8.52
N ASP A 156 -12.43 -2.83 -8.87
CA ASP A 156 -13.42 -2.77 -9.96
C ASP A 156 -14.63 -1.91 -9.58
N SER A 157 -15.13 -2.09 -8.35
CA SER A 157 -16.28 -1.32 -7.86
C SER A 157 -15.91 -0.06 -7.10
N GLY A 158 -14.64 0.11 -6.70
CA GLY A 158 -14.18 1.17 -5.81
C GLY A 158 -14.74 1.06 -4.39
N THR A 159 -15.12 -0.13 -3.96
CA THR A 159 -15.85 -0.36 -2.71
C THR A 159 -14.96 -1.00 -1.64
N TRP A 160 -15.12 -0.51 -0.40
CA TRP A 160 -14.49 -1.07 0.78
C TRP A 160 -15.43 -2.04 1.50
N TYR A 161 -14.89 -3.17 1.91
CA TYR A 161 -15.57 -4.21 2.69
C TYR A 161 -14.78 -4.54 3.95
N HIS A 162 -15.47 -5.07 4.94
CA HIS A 162 -14.86 -5.59 6.15
C HIS A 162 -15.28 -7.03 6.34
N GLN A 163 -14.33 -7.90 6.63
CA GLN A 163 -14.55 -9.29 6.93
C GLN A 163 -14.02 -9.65 8.31
N THR A 164 -14.84 -10.32 9.11
CA THR A 164 -14.38 -10.87 10.37
C THR A 164 -13.69 -12.20 10.15
N ALA A 165 -12.45 -12.32 10.61
CA ALA A 165 -11.73 -13.57 10.63
C ALA A 165 -12.29 -14.52 11.68
N THR A 166 -12.17 -15.82 11.44
CA THR A 166 -12.59 -16.89 12.37
C THR A 166 -11.40 -17.80 12.70
N GLY A 167 -11.54 -18.58 13.78
CA GLY A 167 -10.48 -19.48 14.22
C GLY A 167 -9.49 -18.82 15.18
N SER A 168 -8.24 -19.26 15.16
CA SER A 168 -7.18 -18.72 16.02
C SER A 168 -6.58 -17.46 15.39
N VAL A 169 -7.14 -16.31 15.73
CA VAL A 169 -6.67 -15.03 15.20
C VAL A 169 -5.39 -14.62 15.92
N PRO A 170 -4.33 -14.20 15.17
CA PRO A 170 -3.12 -13.66 15.78
C PRO A 170 -3.41 -12.38 16.57
N PRO A 171 -2.59 -12.04 17.59
CA PRO A 171 -2.74 -10.77 18.29
C PRO A 171 -2.45 -9.58 17.37
N PRO A 172 -3.07 -8.40 17.61
CA PRO A 172 -2.84 -7.18 16.86
C PRO A 172 -1.36 -6.83 16.78
N ARG A 173 -0.92 -6.35 15.62
CA ARG A 173 0.48 -6.00 15.36
C ARG A 173 0.64 -4.98 14.23
N SER A 174 1.74 -4.28 14.26
CA SER A 174 2.26 -3.43 13.18
C SER A 174 3.68 -3.87 12.83
N GLU A 175 4.28 -3.29 11.78
CA GLU A 175 5.67 -3.55 11.35
C GLU A 175 5.94 -5.05 11.06
N PHE A 176 5.04 -5.70 10.38
CA PHE A 176 5.19 -7.10 9.97
C PHE A 176 5.17 -7.23 8.44
N CYS A 177 5.45 -8.40 7.93
CA CYS A 177 5.31 -8.71 6.51
C CYS A 177 4.13 -9.69 6.32
N ALA A 178 3.37 -9.46 5.25
CA ALA A 178 2.39 -10.41 4.76
C ALA A 178 2.69 -10.76 3.30
N VAL A 179 2.58 -12.02 2.97
CA VAL A 179 2.69 -12.53 1.60
C VAL A 179 1.50 -13.40 1.30
N GLY A 180 1.03 -13.35 0.07
CA GLY A 180 -0.09 -14.17 -0.35
C GLY A 180 0.30 -15.21 -1.39
N SER A 181 -0.37 -16.34 -1.37
CA SER A 181 -0.23 -17.39 -2.35
C SER A 181 -1.59 -17.89 -2.79
N ALA A 182 -1.80 -17.93 -4.10
CA ALA A 182 -2.97 -18.54 -4.70
C ALA A 182 -2.67 -20.02 -5.01
N PRO A 183 -3.35 -20.97 -4.39
CA PRO A 183 -3.21 -22.38 -4.78
C PRO A 183 -3.80 -22.63 -6.15
N ALA A 184 -3.40 -23.74 -6.76
CA ALA A 184 -3.76 -24.10 -8.14
C ALA A 184 -5.28 -24.33 -8.34
N ASP A 185 -6.05 -24.52 -7.28
CA ASP A 185 -7.49 -24.76 -7.33
C ASP A 185 -8.33 -23.48 -7.42
N ASN A 186 -7.71 -22.31 -7.31
CA ASN A 186 -8.36 -20.99 -7.33
C ASN A 186 -9.49 -20.79 -6.29
N GLY A 187 -9.66 -21.70 -5.34
CA GLY A 187 -10.74 -21.68 -4.35
C GLY A 187 -10.38 -21.03 -3.03
N THR A 188 -9.09 -20.91 -2.74
CA THR A 188 -8.56 -20.34 -1.49
C THR A 188 -7.43 -19.36 -1.80
N TYR A 189 -7.05 -18.58 -0.79
CA TYR A 189 -5.87 -17.72 -0.83
C TYR A 189 -5.22 -17.77 0.55
N GLU A 190 -3.95 -18.12 0.59
CA GLU A 190 -3.16 -18.19 1.83
C GLU A 190 -2.36 -16.90 2.03
N MET A 191 -2.40 -16.36 3.25
CA MET A 191 -1.68 -15.14 3.64
C MET A 191 -0.87 -15.38 4.91
#